data_e1c659017470af50094f3c7c97f1266f
#
_entry.id   e1c659017470af50094f3c7c97f1266f
#
_cell.length_a   1.000
_cell.length_b   1.000
_cell.length_c   1.000
_cell.angle_alpha   90.00
_cell.angle_beta   90.00
_cell.angle_gamma   90.00
#
_symmetry.space_group_name_H-M   'P 1'
#
loop_
_entity.id
_entity.type
_entity.pdbx_description
1 polymer ?
#
loop_
_entity_poly.entity_id
_entity_poly.type
_entity_poly.pdbx_seq_one_letter_code
_entity_poly.pdbx_strand_id
1 'polypeptide(L)'
;MTESAKNLKNTLDEMQNAWNLAAKVWNPKALANLYADNALFYGGRLGHSVGAAAIHDYFASYDGIIQSAVLDLIEQEQVQISPESFVSQGLGAFSFVLAGGRKTQSVLRTTLVLSQLNGRWKIQLHHFSVTPEVPPLGDQ
;
A
#
# COMPACT_ATOMS: atom_id res chain seq x y z
N MET A 1 11.04 2.18 -23.36
CA MET A 1 10.55 2.85 -22.12
C MET A 1 11.00 4.30 -22.10
N THR A 2 10.09 5.22 -21.89
CA THR A 2 10.39 6.65 -21.83
C THR A 2 11.09 6.98 -20.50
N GLU A 3 11.74 8.14 -20.46
CA GLU A 3 12.38 8.65 -19.23
C GLU A 3 11.32 8.82 -18.11
N SER A 4 10.13 9.35 -18.45
CA SER A 4 9.03 9.50 -17.49
C SER A 4 8.59 8.17 -16.91
N ALA A 5 8.44 7.14 -17.75
CA ALA A 5 8.05 5.81 -17.29
C ALA A 5 9.08 5.20 -16.34
N LYS A 6 10.36 5.38 -16.62
CA LYS A 6 11.44 4.93 -15.73
C LYS A 6 11.39 5.64 -14.39
N ASN A 7 11.12 6.97 -14.39
CA ASN A 7 11.05 7.75 -13.18
C ASN A 7 9.88 7.32 -12.31
N LEU A 8 8.69 7.05 -12.90
CA LEU A 8 7.55 6.56 -12.17
C LEU A 8 7.82 5.20 -11.54
N LYS A 9 8.40 4.28 -12.32
CA LYS A 9 8.77 2.96 -11.81
C LYS A 9 9.77 3.06 -10.66
N ASN A 10 10.79 3.89 -10.79
CA ASN A 10 11.79 4.08 -9.75
C ASN A 10 11.18 4.67 -8.48
N THR A 11 10.28 5.64 -8.63
CA THR A 11 9.58 6.25 -7.50
C THR A 11 8.72 5.22 -6.77
N LEU A 12 8.00 4.38 -7.52
CA LEU A 12 7.20 3.30 -6.92
C LEU A 12 8.09 2.30 -6.20
N ASP A 13 9.21 1.90 -6.80
CA ASP A 13 10.15 0.95 -6.20
C ASP A 13 10.73 1.52 -4.89
N GLU A 14 11.06 2.80 -4.85
CA GLU A 14 11.55 3.46 -3.65
C GLU A 14 10.48 3.47 -2.55
N MET A 15 9.23 3.73 -2.92
CA MET A 15 8.13 3.71 -1.96
C MET A 15 7.90 2.30 -1.42
N GLN A 16 7.95 1.29 -2.29
CA GLN A 16 7.86 -0.12 -1.88
C GLN A 16 8.97 -0.47 -0.90
N ASN A 17 10.19 -0.05 -1.18
CA ASN A 17 11.34 -0.30 -0.30
C ASN A 17 11.14 0.37 1.06
N ALA A 18 10.65 1.60 1.09
CA ALA A 18 10.37 2.33 2.33
C ALA A 18 9.26 1.65 3.14
N TRP A 19 8.21 1.20 2.46
CA TRP A 19 7.12 0.46 3.10
C TRP A 19 7.66 -0.84 3.73
N ASN A 20 8.47 -1.58 2.99
CA ASN A 20 9.04 -2.84 3.45
C ASN A 20 10.02 -2.63 4.62
N LEU A 21 10.78 -1.55 4.60
CA LEU A 21 11.65 -1.21 5.72
C LEU A 21 10.84 -0.95 7.00
N ALA A 22 9.74 -0.22 6.88
CA ALA A 22 8.85 0.07 8.02
C ALA A 22 8.12 -1.19 8.51
N ALA A 23 7.80 -2.12 7.62
CA ALA A 23 7.07 -3.34 7.93
C ALA A 23 7.98 -4.50 8.37
N LYS A 24 9.28 -4.38 8.19
CA LYS A 24 10.25 -5.43 8.54
C LYS A 24 10.16 -5.81 10.02
N VAL A 25 10.06 -4.81 10.88
CA VAL A 25 9.62 -4.98 12.26
C VAL A 25 8.39 -4.11 12.35
N TRP A 26 7.21 -4.73 12.37
CA TRP A 26 5.94 -4.05 12.19
C TRP A 26 5.89 -2.73 12.97
N ASN A 27 5.90 -1.61 12.27
CA ASN A 27 6.02 -0.28 12.85
C ASN A 27 4.91 0.62 12.30
N PRO A 28 3.77 0.72 13.00
CA PRO A 28 2.63 1.52 12.53
C PRO A 28 2.96 2.99 12.30
N LYS A 29 3.79 3.59 13.16
CA LYS A 29 4.17 4.98 13.02
C LYS A 29 4.98 5.21 11.74
N ALA A 30 5.96 4.36 11.48
CA ALA A 30 6.80 4.46 10.28
C ALA A 30 5.98 4.19 9.02
N LEU A 31 5.07 3.21 9.06
CA LEU A 31 4.17 2.93 7.94
C LEU A 31 3.27 4.13 7.65
N ALA A 32 2.59 4.65 8.67
CA ALA A 32 1.68 5.79 8.50
C ALA A 32 2.41 7.03 7.98
N ASN A 33 3.67 7.20 8.33
CA ASN A 33 4.47 8.34 7.89
C ASN A 33 4.75 8.37 6.40
N LEU A 34 4.53 7.26 5.70
CA LEU A 34 4.66 7.19 4.24
C LEU A 34 3.42 7.71 3.52
N TYR A 35 2.34 7.94 4.25
CA TYR A 35 1.06 8.39 3.70
C TYR A 35 0.90 9.89 3.88
N ALA A 36 0.25 10.55 2.92
CA ALA A 36 -0.07 11.96 3.02
C ALA A 36 -1.01 12.21 4.21
N ASP A 37 -0.96 13.42 4.77
CA ASP A 37 -1.78 13.77 5.94
C ASP A 37 -3.28 13.56 5.68
N ASN A 38 -3.73 13.76 4.44
CA ASN A 38 -5.12 13.59 4.03
C ASN A 38 -5.32 12.37 3.14
N ALA A 39 -4.45 11.37 3.24
CA ALA A 39 -4.53 10.18 2.41
C ALA A 39 -5.82 9.40 2.66
N LEU A 40 -6.24 8.66 1.63
CA LEU A 40 -7.39 7.77 1.68
C LEU A 40 -6.90 6.33 1.61
N PHE A 41 -7.50 5.47 2.43
CA PHE A 41 -7.00 4.11 2.56
C PHE A 41 -8.14 3.11 2.77
N TYR A 42 -8.18 2.09 1.92
CA TYR A 42 -8.94 0.87 2.17
C TYR A 42 -7.96 -0.29 2.24
N GLY A 43 -7.96 -0.99 3.37
CA GLY A 43 -7.11 -2.16 3.56
C GLY A 43 -7.91 -3.41 3.83
N GLY A 44 -7.32 -4.34 4.56
CA GLY A 44 -7.90 -5.64 4.85
C GLY A 44 -8.96 -5.65 5.94
N ARG A 45 -9.19 -4.53 6.62
CA ARG A 45 -10.22 -4.44 7.65
C ARG A 45 -11.43 -3.71 7.13
N LEU A 46 -12.55 -3.93 7.79
CA LEU A 46 -13.78 -3.19 7.54
C LEU A 46 -13.54 -1.72 7.90
N GLY A 47 -14.05 -0.84 7.07
CA GLY A 47 -13.98 0.60 7.34
C GLY A 47 -13.03 1.34 6.42
N HIS A 48 -13.24 2.64 6.37
CA HIS A 48 -12.49 3.57 5.52
C HIS A 48 -11.58 4.40 6.42
N SER A 49 -10.26 4.34 6.18
CA SER A 49 -9.31 5.15 6.93
C SER A 49 -9.04 6.44 6.18
N VAL A 50 -9.46 7.57 6.74
CA VAL A 50 -9.31 8.89 6.15
C VAL A 50 -8.32 9.68 7.00
N GLY A 51 -7.18 10.03 6.38
CA GLY A 51 -6.12 10.78 7.02
C GLY A 51 -5.07 9.92 7.71
N ALA A 52 -3.91 10.50 7.94
CA ALA A 52 -2.75 9.77 8.47
C ALA A 52 -2.99 9.18 9.85
N ALA A 53 -3.75 9.86 10.72
CA ALA A 53 -4.04 9.34 12.07
C ALA A 53 -4.87 8.07 12.01
N ALA A 54 -5.91 8.03 11.17
CA ALA A 54 -6.74 6.84 10.99
C ALA A 54 -5.94 5.70 10.35
N ILE A 55 -5.05 6.03 9.42
CA ILE A 55 -4.17 5.05 8.77
C ILE A 55 -3.20 4.47 9.81
N HIS A 56 -2.66 5.30 10.68
CA HIS A 56 -1.84 4.82 11.80
C HIS A 56 -2.61 3.81 12.65
N ASP A 57 -3.85 4.15 13.01
CA ASP A 57 -4.69 3.26 13.83
C ASP A 57 -4.97 1.94 13.11
N TYR A 58 -5.15 1.99 11.78
CA TYR A 58 -5.30 0.78 10.99
C TYR A 58 -4.08 -0.14 11.15
N PHE A 59 -2.88 0.38 10.95
CA PHE A 59 -1.66 -0.42 11.11
C PHE A 59 -1.47 -0.89 12.55
N ALA A 60 -1.76 -0.02 13.52
CA ALA A 60 -1.63 -0.35 14.94
C ALA A 60 -2.60 -1.45 15.36
N SER A 61 -3.73 -1.61 14.65
CA SER A 61 -4.69 -2.67 14.95
C SER A 61 -4.12 -4.07 14.74
N TYR A 62 -2.99 -4.18 14.03
CA TYR A 62 -2.30 -5.45 13.83
C TYR A 62 -1.13 -5.67 14.79
N ASP A 63 -0.91 -4.76 15.75
CA ASP A 63 0.13 -4.95 16.76
C ASP A 63 -0.14 -6.24 17.53
N GLY A 64 0.91 -7.05 17.71
CA GLY A 64 0.77 -8.36 18.35
C GLY A 64 0.25 -9.46 17.43
N ILE A 65 -0.19 -9.12 16.21
CA ILE A 65 -0.68 -10.09 15.20
C ILE A 65 0.36 -10.25 14.09
N ILE A 66 0.83 -9.14 13.53
CA ILE A 66 1.86 -9.15 12.49
C ILE A 66 3.20 -8.80 13.12
N GLN A 67 4.19 -9.68 12.96
CA GLN A 67 5.56 -9.40 13.38
C GLN A 67 6.34 -8.70 12.27
N SER A 68 6.13 -9.12 11.03
CA SER A 68 6.84 -8.60 9.87
C SER A 68 6.00 -8.79 8.61
N ALA A 69 6.15 -7.89 7.66
CA ALA A 69 5.48 -8.01 6.38
C ALA A 69 6.39 -7.51 5.25
N VAL A 70 6.20 -8.09 4.08
CA VAL A 70 6.84 -7.65 2.83
C VAL A 70 5.74 -7.47 1.79
N LEU A 71 5.77 -6.34 1.12
CA LEU A 71 4.91 -6.05 -0.03
C LEU A 71 5.75 -6.10 -1.30
N ASP A 72 5.29 -6.89 -2.26
CA ASP A 72 5.88 -6.98 -3.59
C ASP A 72 4.82 -6.58 -4.60
N LEU A 73 4.99 -5.40 -5.20
CA LEU A 73 4.06 -4.88 -6.21
C LEU A 73 4.42 -5.50 -7.56
N ILE A 74 3.47 -6.24 -8.13
CA ILE A 74 3.67 -6.98 -9.39
C ILE A 74 2.60 -6.58 -10.39
N GLU A 75 2.91 -6.75 -11.67
CA GLU A 75 1.99 -6.48 -12.78
C GLU A 75 1.41 -5.06 -12.71
N GLN A 76 2.27 -4.08 -12.44
CA GLN A 76 1.85 -2.71 -12.24
C GLN A 76 1.74 -1.95 -13.57
N GLU A 77 0.62 -1.26 -13.74
CA GLU A 77 0.41 -0.31 -14.83
C GLU A 77 0.35 1.09 -14.21
N GLN A 78 1.01 2.04 -14.84
CA GLN A 78 1.14 3.38 -14.29
C GLN A 78 0.65 4.44 -15.27
N VAL A 79 -0.06 5.44 -14.74
CA VAL A 79 -0.51 6.60 -15.50
C VAL A 79 -0.11 7.86 -14.74
N GLN A 80 0.60 8.75 -15.40
CA GLN A 80 0.94 10.03 -14.81
C GLN A 80 -0.29 10.95 -14.81
N ILE A 81 -0.57 11.56 -13.66
CA ILE A 81 -1.73 12.46 -13.49
C ILE A 81 -1.28 13.91 -13.65
N SER A 82 -0.15 14.25 -13.05
CA SER A 82 0.45 15.58 -13.09
C SER A 82 1.97 15.42 -12.97
N PRO A 83 2.76 16.51 -13.10
CA PRO A 83 4.21 16.40 -12.85
C PRO A 83 4.54 15.85 -11.46
N GLU A 84 3.62 15.95 -10.51
CA GLU A 84 3.85 15.63 -9.10
C GLU A 84 2.96 14.50 -8.59
N SER A 85 2.29 13.76 -9.49
CA SER A 85 1.42 12.66 -9.07
C SER A 85 1.23 11.62 -10.15
N PHE A 86 1.04 10.39 -9.74
CA PHE A 86 0.70 9.30 -10.65
C PHE A 86 -0.07 8.21 -9.91
N VAL A 87 -0.77 7.40 -10.69
CA VAL A 87 -1.46 6.22 -10.19
C VAL A 87 -0.73 4.97 -10.70
N SER A 88 -0.62 3.97 -9.82
CA SER A 88 -0.11 2.65 -10.17
C SER A 88 -1.13 1.62 -9.72
N GLN A 89 -1.50 0.72 -10.60
CA GLN A 89 -2.50 -0.30 -10.31
C GLN A 89 -2.04 -1.66 -10.83
N GLY A 90 -2.29 -2.67 -10.04
CA GLY A 90 -1.91 -4.04 -10.36
C GLY A 90 -2.19 -4.95 -9.18
N LEU A 91 -1.24 -5.84 -8.89
CA LEU A 91 -1.34 -6.77 -7.79
C LEU A 91 -0.27 -6.45 -6.74
N GLY A 92 -0.58 -6.75 -5.48
CA GLY A 92 0.38 -6.70 -4.39
C GLY A 92 0.43 -8.06 -3.71
N ALA A 93 1.62 -8.66 -3.69
CA ALA A 93 1.84 -9.88 -2.93
C ALA A 93 2.35 -9.50 -1.55
N PHE A 94 1.53 -9.79 -0.53
CA PHE A 94 1.90 -9.55 0.86
C PHE A 94 2.37 -10.85 1.48
N SER A 95 3.56 -10.85 2.03
CA SER A 95 4.11 -11.98 2.78
C SER A 95 4.21 -11.57 4.23
N PHE A 96 3.61 -12.35 5.13
CA PHE A 96 3.52 -12.03 6.54
C PHE A 96 4.27 -13.06 7.37
N VAL A 97 4.90 -12.58 8.44
CA VAL A 97 5.27 -13.40 9.59
C VAL A 97 4.35 -12.97 10.73
N LEU A 98 3.48 -13.87 11.14
CA LEU A 98 2.48 -13.61 12.17
C LEU A 98 3.01 -14.01 13.55
N ALA A 99 2.26 -13.63 14.59
CA ALA A 99 2.59 -14.02 15.97
C ALA A 99 2.78 -15.54 16.04
N GLY A 100 3.82 -15.99 16.75
CA GLY A 100 4.17 -17.40 16.80
C GLY A 100 5.03 -17.88 15.64
N GLY A 101 5.40 -16.99 14.72
CA GLY A 101 6.27 -17.31 13.59
C GLY A 101 5.58 -17.92 12.39
N ARG A 102 4.25 -17.97 12.37
CA ARG A 102 3.49 -18.51 11.25
C ARG A 102 3.64 -17.62 10.01
N LYS A 103 3.98 -18.21 8.87
CA LYS A 103 4.17 -17.48 7.62
C LYS A 103 2.96 -17.66 6.72
N THR A 104 2.46 -16.55 6.19
CA THR A 104 1.31 -16.54 5.28
C THR A 104 1.61 -15.61 4.10
N GLN A 105 0.83 -15.77 3.03
CA GLN A 105 0.92 -14.90 1.86
C GLN A 105 -0.47 -14.62 1.33
N SER A 106 -0.67 -13.39 0.85
CA SER A 106 -1.93 -12.96 0.25
C SER A 106 -1.62 -12.11 -0.98
N VAL A 107 -2.25 -12.42 -2.11
CA VAL A 107 -2.11 -11.63 -3.34
C VAL A 107 -3.41 -10.86 -3.53
N LEU A 108 -3.30 -9.53 -3.53
CA LEU A 108 -4.46 -8.64 -3.55
C LEU A 108 -4.38 -7.69 -4.74
N ARG A 109 -5.53 -7.26 -5.24
CA ARG A 109 -5.58 -6.13 -6.15
C ARG A 109 -5.15 -4.89 -5.41
N THR A 110 -4.35 -4.04 -6.03
CA THR A 110 -3.90 -2.83 -5.35
C THR A 110 -3.88 -1.64 -6.27
N THR A 111 -4.25 -0.48 -5.72
CA THR A 111 -4.17 0.82 -6.40
C THR A 111 -3.48 1.78 -5.45
N LEU A 112 -2.45 2.44 -5.96
CA LEU A 112 -1.71 3.46 -5.24
C LEU A 112 -1.71 4.73 -6.06
N VAL A 113 -1.98 5.86 -5.40
CA VAL A 113 -1.71 7.18 -5.95
C VAL A 113 -0.58 7.77 -5.13
N LEU A 114 0.51 8.14 -5.79
CA LEU A 114 1.63 8.80 -5.15
C LEU A 114 1.63 10.27 -5.54
N SER A 115 1.86 11.14 -4.57
CA SER A 115 1.95 12.58 -4.76
C SER A 115 3.22 13.12 -4.14
N GLN A 116 3.86 14.06 -4.82
CA GLN A 116 5.01 14.75 -4.28
C GLN A 116 4.54 15.98 -3.52
N LEU A 117 4.76 15.98 -2.21
CA LEU A 117 4.32 17.02 -1.30
C LEU A 117 5.55 17.57 -0.56
N ASN A 118 5.80 18.86 -0.71
CA ASN A 118 6.96 19.51 -0.10
C ASN A 118 8.28 18.80 -0.47
N GLY A 119 8.40 18.41 -1.74
CA GLY A 119 9.58 17.72 -2.26
C GLY A 119 9.69 16.25 -1.90
N ARG A 120 8.71 15.69 -1.21
CA ARG A 120 8.71 14.28 -0.79
C ARG A 120 7.54 13.53 -1.40
N TRP A 121 7.82 12.33 -1.89
CA TRP A 121 6.77 11.44 -2.37
C TRP A 121 6.05 10.80 -1.19
N LYS A 122 4.72 10.85 -1.22
CA LYS A 122 3.84 10.25 -0.22
C LYS A 122 2.76 9.45 -0.91
N ILE A 123 2.21 8.46 -0.22
CA ILE A 123 1.06 7.72 -0.70
C ILE A 123 -0.18 8.57 -0.40
N GLN A 124 -0.86 9.00 -1.47
CA GLN A 124 -2.06 9.81 -1.38
C GLN A 124 -3.32 8.95 -1.26
N LEU A 125 -3.29 7.79 -1.91
CA LEU A 125 -4.39 6.84 -1.88
C LEU A 125 -3.81 5.44 -1.95
N HIS A 126 -4.33 4.53 -1.14
CA HIS A 126 -3.95 3.13 -1.17
C HIS A 126 -5.21 2.29 -0.97
N HIS A 127 -5.52 1.46 -1.94
CA HIS A 127 -6.65 0.55 -1.87
C HIS A 127 -6.18 -0.84 -2.27
N PHE A 128 -6.37 -1.81 -1.41
CA PHE A 128 -6.14 -3.20 -1.78
C PHE A 128 -7.29 -4.06 -1.29
N SER A 129 -7.62 -5.10 -2.09
CA SER A 129 -8.77 -5.94 -1.85
C SER A 129 -8.55 -7.31 -2.46
N VAL A 130 -9.30 -8.29 -1.98
CA VAL A 130 -9.28 -9.64 -2.56
C VAL A 130 -9.85 -9.62 -3.97
N THR A 131 -9.31 -10.48 -4.83
CA THR A 131 -9.89 -10.72 -6.14
C THR A 131 -11.12 -11.61 -5.95
N PRO A 132 -12.31 -11.18 -6.39
CA PRO A 132 -13.50 -12.01 -6.26
C PRO A 132 -13.41 -13.22 -7.19
N GLU A 133 -13.87 -14.37 -6.73
CA GLU A 133 -13.92 -15.59 -7.54
C GLU A 133 -15.06 -15.55 -8.55
N VAL A 134 -16.14 -14.86 -8.19
CA VAL A 134 -17.30 -14.66 -9.07
C VAL A 134 -17.69 -13.19 -9.03
N PRO A 135 -18.34 -12.66 -10.09
CA PRO A 135 -18.80 -11.28 -10.07
C PRO A 135 -19.75 -11.04 -8.87
N PRO A 136 -19.52 -9.98 -8.07
CA PRO A 136 -20.33 -9.73 -6.86
C PRO A 136 -21.65 -9.02 -7.24
N LEU A 137 -22.61 -9.77 -7.75
CA LEU A 137 -23.87 -9.19 -8.23
C LEU A 137 -24.91 -8.97 -7.13
N GLY A 138 -24.58 -9.32 -5.89
CA GLY A 138 -25.46 -9.05 -4.76
C GLY A 138 -26.52 -10.10 -4.49
N ASP A 139 -26.51 -11.20 -5.21
CA ASP A 139 -27.47 -12.28 -5.07
C ASP A 139 -26.90 -13.53 -4.41
N GLN A 140 -25.86 -13.35 -3.63
CA GLN A 140 -25.12 -14.42 -2.97
C GLN A 140 -25.57 -14.64 -1.54
#